data_806b4918084d29dd0c9aca7a5a436572
#
_entry.id   806b4918084d29dd0c9aca7a5a436572
#
_cell.length_a   1.000
_cell.length_b   1.000
_cell.length_c   1.000
_cell.angle_alpha   90.00
_cell.angle_beta   90.00
_cell.angle_gamma   90.00
#
_symmetry.space_group_name_H-M   'P 1'
#
loop_
_entity.id
_entity.type
_entity.pdbx_description
1 polymer ?
#
loop_
_entity_poly.entity_id
_entity_poly.type
_entity_poly.pdbx_seq_one_letter_code
_entity_poly.pdbx_strand_id
1 'polypeptide(L)'
;IVGPTGCGKTTVINLLMRFYDVDSGCIRVEGRDIRQVTRKSLRESFGMVLQDTWLKSGTIRENIAYGRPDASMEEIIQAAKEAHAHSFIMRMKDGYDTLVGEDGGSLSQGQKQLLCIARVMLCLPPMLILDEATSSIDTRTEIRVQKAFARMMEGRTSFIVAHRLSTIKEADVILVMRDGHIVEKGRHEELLAKNGFYAQIYNSQFAPG
;
A
#
# COMPACT_ATOMS: atom_id res chain seq x y z
N ILE A 1 11.08 0.08 -1.08
CA ILE A 1 11.83 1.32 -0.87
C ILE A 1 12.18 1.38 0.61
N VAL A 2 13.47 1.50 0.93
CA VAL A 2 14.01 1.53 2.30
C VAL A 2 14.88 2.76 2.50
N GLY A 3 14.99 3.23 3.75
CA GLY A 3 15.82 4.36 4.12
C GLY A 3 15.32 5.06 5.39
N PRO A 4 16.14 5.90 6.03
CA PRO A 4 15.76 6.61 7.25
C PRO A 4 14.57 7.55 7.03
N THR A 5 13.95 7.97 8.13
CA THR A 5 12.89 8.98 8.09
C THR A 5 13.42 10.26 7.44
N GLY A 6 12.63 10.88 6.56
CA GLY A 6 13.01 12.10 5.85
C GLY A 6 13.91 11.90 4.62
N CYS A 7 14.32 10.68 4.26
CA CYS A 7 15.18 10.45 3.09
C CYS A 7 14.50 10.61 1.72
N GLY A 8 13.18 10.92 1.67
CA GLY A 8 12.47 11.20 0.43
C GLY A 8 11.56 10.08 -0.09
N LYS A 9 11.28 9.01 0.67
CA LYS A 9 10.40 7.89 0.25
C LYS A 9 9.01 8.38 -0.19
N THR A 10 8.37 9.21 0.61
CA THR A 10 7.07 9.81 0.30
C THR A 10 7.14 10.72 -0.94
N THR A 11 8.25 11.42 -1.13
CA THR A 11 8.47 12.26 -2.32
C THR A 11 8.49 11.42 -3.60
N VAL A 12 9.14 10.25 -3.58
CA VAL A 12 9.11 9.32 -4.73
C VAL A 12 7.68 8.89 -5.06
N ILE A 13 6.88 8.52 -4.05
CA ILE A 13 5.47 8.16 -4.25
C ILE A 13 4.68 9.32 -4.84
N ASN A 14 4.86 10.52 -4.31
CA ASN A 14 4.18 11.72 -4.79
C ASN A 14 4.53 12.05 -6.25
N LEU A 15 5.77 11.82 -6.66
CA LEU A 15 6.22 11.97 -8.05
C LEU A 15 5.63 10.89 -8.96
N LEU A 16 5.57 9.62 -8.52
CA LEU A 16 4.92 8.53 -9.26
C LEU A 16 3.44 8.82 -9.51
N MET A 17 2.73 9.34 -8.51
CA MET A 17 1.31 9.73 -8.59
C MET A 17 1.10 11.09 -9.28
N ARG A 18 2.19 11.77 -9.66
CA ARG A 18 2.16 13.08 -10.25
C ARG A 18 1.37 14.10 -9.43
N PHE A 19 1.59 14.10 -8.10
CA PHE A 19 1.16 15.21 -7.23
C PHE A 19 2.01 16.45 -7.51
N TYR A 20 3.28 16.22 -7.88
CA TYR A 20 4.23 17.23 -8.37
C TYR A 20 4.81 16.76 -9.69
N ASP A 21 5.09 17.67 -10.60
CA ASP A 21 5.87 17.38 -11.80
C ASP A 21 7.38 17.43 -11.46
N VAL A 22 8.20 16.64 -12.17
CA VAL A 22 9.66 16.66 -11.97
C VAL A 22 10.28 17.91 -12.58
N ASP A 23 11.27 18.48 -11.90
CA ASP A 23 12.01 19.66 -12.39
C ASP A 23 12.87 19.31 -13.61
N SER A 24 13.42 18.11 -13.63
CA SER A 24 14.25 17.59 -14.74
C SER A 24 14.08 16.09 -14.91
N GLY A 25 14.46 15.57 -16.06
CA GLY A 25 14.29 14.15 -16.38
C GLY A 25 12.83 13.79 -16.70
N CYS A 26 12.48 12.51 -16.61
CA CYS A 26 11.11 12.03 -16.84
C CYS A 26 10.82 10.76 -16.06
N ILE A 27 9.56 10.57 -15.71
CA ILE A 27 9.01 9.32 -15.19
C ILE A 27 8.15 8.71 -16.30
N ARG A 28 8.34 7.42 -16.58
CA ARG A 28 7.58 6.72 -17.62
C ARG A 28 6.83 5.55 -17.04
N VAL A 29 5.58 5.39 -17.48
CA VAL A 29 4.74 4.21 -17.22
C VAL A 29 4.43 3.59 -18.58
N GLU A 30 4.74 2.31 -18.76
CA GLU A 30 4.61 1.60 -20.05
C GLU A 30 5.27 2.35 -21.23
N GLY A 31 6.45 2.94 -20.98
CA GLY A 31 7.23 3.67 -21.99
C GLY A 31 6.75 5.11 -22.27
N ARG A 32 5.59 5.52 -21.75
CA ARG A 32 5.04 6.87 -21.90
C ARG A 32 5.42 7.78 -20.73
N ASP A 33 5.86 9.00 -21.03
CA ASP A 33 6.08 10.01 -19.99
C ASP A 33 4.75 10.33 -19.30
N ILE A 34 4.73 10.30 -17.96
CA ILE A 34 3.52 10.55 -17.17
C ILE A 34 2.94 11.95 -17.40
N ARG A 35 3.74 12.90 -17.89
CA ARG A 35 3.28 14.25 -18.27
C ARG A 35 2.43 14.27 -19.54
N GLN A 36 2.53 13.23 -20.38
CA GLN A 36 1.76 13.09 -21.65
C GLN A 36 0.38 12.45 -21.47
N VAL A 37 0.06 11.99 -20.26
CA VAL A 37 -1.26 11.43 -19.91
C VAL A 37 -1.96 12.33 -18.90
N THR A 38 -3.29 12.20 -18.77
CA THR A 38 -4.01 12.97 -17.75
C THR A 38 -3.68 12.44 -16.36
N ARG A 39 -3.69 13.31 -15.33
CA ARG A 39 -3.51 12.89 -13.94
C ARG A 39 -4.54 11.86 -13.50
N LYS A 40 -5.78 11.98 -14.00
CA LYS A 40 -6.86 11.02 -13.74
C LYS A 40 -6.48 9.64 -14.26
N SER A 41 -6.16 9.51 -15.55
CA SER A 41 -5.79 8.23 -16.18
C SER A 41 -4.56 7.59 -15.52
N LEU A 42 -3.53 8.40 -15.18
CA LEU A 42 -2.37 7.90 -14.46
C LEU A 42 -2.76 7.31 -13.11
N ARG A 43 -3.55 8.03 -12.31
CA ARG A 43 -3.93 7.63 -10.95
C ARG A 43 -4.89 6.44 -10.92
N GLU A 44 -5.71 6.27 -11.95
CA GLU A 44 -6.55 5.07 -12.12
C GLU A 44 -5.73 3.79 -12.33
N SER A 45 -4.46 3.91 -12.77
CA SER A 45 -3.53 2.79 -12.89
C SER A 45 -2.89 2.37 -11.57
N PHE A 46 -3.07 3.13 -10.50
CA PHE A 46 -2.50 2.86 -9.18
C PHE A 46 -3.57 2.58 -8.14
N GLY A 47 -3.37 1.53 -7.34
CA GLY A 47 -4.05 1.33 -6.06
C GLY A 47 -3.14 1.76 -4.93
N MET A 48 -3.68 2.47 -3.94
CA MET A 48 -2.91 2.95 -2.80
C MET A 48 -3.49 2.43 -1.50
N VAL A 49 -2.64 1.85 -0.66
CA VAL A 49 -2.93 1.58 0.75
C VAL A 49 -1.85 2.26 1.57
N LEU A 50 -2.23 3.35 2.21
CA LEU A 50 -1.34 4.17 3.02
C LEU A 50 -1.46 3.81 4.50
N GLN A 51 -0.50 4.26 5.29
CA GLN A 51 -0.50 4.14 6.75
C GLN A 51 -1.75 4.78 7.36
N ASP A 52 -2.03 6.01 6.95
CA ASP A 52 -3.25 6.72 7.35
C ASP A 52 -4.41 6.26 6.49
N THR A 53 -5.21 5.36 7.06
CA THR A 53 -6.40 4.82 6.39
C THR A 53 -7.53 5.82 6.43
N TRP A 54 -7.96 6.28 5.26
CA TRP A 54 -9.10 7.18 5.16
C TRP A 54 -10.37 6.43 4.74
N LEU A 55 -11.45 6.66 5.49
CA LEU A 55 -12.79 6.20 5.18
C LEU A 55 -13.74 7.40 5.08
N LYS A 56 -14.59 7.38 4.07
CA LYS A 56 -15.64 8.38 3.88
C LYS A 56 -16.81 8.08 4.83
N SER A 57 -17.46 9.12 5.34
CA SER A 57 -18.76 8.95 6.01
C SER A 57 -19.77 8.31 5.06
N GLY A 58 -20.40 7.21 5.50
CA GLY A 58 -21.29 6.38 4.68
C GLY A 58 -21.29 4.94 5.13
N THR A 59 -21.83 4.04 4.34
CA THR A 59 -21.85 2.60 4.65
C THR A 59 -20.52 1.91 4.35
N ILE A 60 -20.30 0.72 4.91
CA ILE A 60 -19.13 -0.12 4.59
C ILE A 60 -19.11 -0.45 3.10
N ARG A 61 -20.26 -0.81 2.49
CA ARG A 61 -20.32 -1.09 1.05
C ARG A 61 -19.93 0.10 0.19
N GLU A 62 -20.36 1.31 0.53
CA GLU A 62 -20.00 2.53 -0.18
C GLU A 62 -18.51 2.84 -0.05
N ASN A 63 -17.91 2.53 1.08
CA ASN A 63 -16.48 2.67 1.30
C ASN A 63 -15.66 1.68 0.46
N ILE A 64 -16.09 0.42 0.35
CA ILE A 64 -15.42 -0.57 -0.51
C ILE A 64 -15.62 -0.18 -1.99
N ALA A 65 -16.82 0.21 -2.38
CA ALA A 65 -17.17 0.60 -3.75
C ALA A 65 -16.70 2.01 -4.15
N TYR A 66 -15.95 2.71 -3.29
CA TYR A 66 -15.61 4.13 -3.50
C TYR A 66 -14.94 4.41 -4.86
N GLY A 67 -14.04 3.54 -5.32
CA GLY A 67 -13.37 3.66 -6.62
C GLY A 67 -14.17 3.09 -7.81
N ARG A 68 -15.22 2.30 -7.54
CA ARG A 68 -16.10 1.69 -8.53
C ARG A 68 -17.54 1.63 -8.01
N PRO A 69 -18.28 2.78 -8.06
CA PRO A 69 -19.60 2.90 -7.46
C PRO A 69 -20.70 2.04 -8.09
N ASP A 70 -20.47 1.55 -9.31
CA ASP A 70 -21.35 0.67 -10.09
C ASP A 70 -21.11 -0.83 -9.82
N ALA A 71 -20.18 -1.17 -8.90
CA ALA A 71 -19.92 -2.57 -8.55
C ALA A 71 -21.14 -3.24 -7.92
N SER A 72 -21.41 -4.49 -8.33
CA SER A 72 -22.46 -5.29 -7.74
C SER A 72 -22.16 -5.67 -6.29
N MET A 73 -23.20 -6.05 -5.55
CA MET A 73 -23.01 -6.50 -4.17
C MET A 73 -22.16 -7.78 -4.08
N GLU A 74 -22.26 -8.66 -5.06
CA GLU A 74 -21.47 -9.88 -5.18
C GLU A 74 -19.98 -9.55 -5.34
N GLU A 75 -19.64 -8.58 -6.18
CA GLU A 75 -18.26 -8.12 -6.39
C GLU A 75 -17.68 -7.46 -5.12
N ILE A 76 -18.49 -6.65 -4.43
CA ILE A 76 -18.12 -6.04 -3.15
C ILE A 76 -17.83 -7.11 -2.09
N ILE A 77 -18.72 -8.12 -1.97
CA ILE A 77 -18.55 -9.25 -1.04
C ILE A 77 -17.30 -10.05 -1.40
N GLN A 78 -17.05 -10.31 -2.68
CA GLN A 78 -15.87 -11.04 -3.12
C GLN A 78 -14.59 -10.28 -2.77
N ALA A 79 -14.51 -8.99 -3.07
CA ALA A 79 -13.37 -8.14 -2.69
C ALA A 79 -13.14 -8.14 -1.17
N ALA A 80 -14.21 -8.05 -0.38
CA ALA A 80 -14.14 -8.10 1.08
C ALA A 80 -13.66 -9.48 1.61
N LYS A 81 -14.03 -10.58 0.96
CA LYS A 81 -13.54 -11.93 1.29
C LYS A 81 -12.06 -12.05 1.02
N GLU A 82 -11.60 -11.62 -0.15
CA GLU A 82 -10.19 -11.66 -0.53
C GLU A 82 -9.32 -10.78 0.38
N ALA A 83 -9.85 -9.62 0.80
CA ALA A 83 -9.21 -8.75 1.78
C ALA A 83 -9.33 -9.23 3.23
N HIS A 84 -9.91 -10.39 3.52
CA HIS A 84 -10.22 -10.88 4.88
C HIS A 84 -11.12 -9.95 5.72
N ALA A 85 -11.87 -9.06 5.09
CA ALA A 85 -12.77 -8.12 5.74
C ALA A 85 -14.17 -8.71 6.01
N HIS A 86 -14.67 -9.58 5.13
CA HIS A 86 -16.03 -10.12 5.17
C HIS A 86 -16.45 -10.64 6.54
N SER A 87 -15.57 -11.40 7.20
CA SER A 87 -15.89 -12.06 8.48
C SER A 87 -16.16 -11.07 9.62
N PHE A 88 -15.51 -9.92 9.67
CA PHE A 88 -15.83 -8.93 10.71
C PHE A 88 -17.03 -8.08 10.31
N ILE A 89 -17.21 -7.78 9.01
CA ILE A 89 -18.37 -7.04 8.50
C ILE A 89 -19.66 -7.79 8.88
N MET A 90 -19.71 -9.11 8.65
CA MET A 90 -20.88 -9.94 8.97
C MET A 90 -21.17 -10.09 10.47
N ARG A 91 -20.26 -9.72 11.35
CA ARG A 91 -20.50 -9.64 12.80
C ARG A 91 -21.04 -8.31 13.27
N MET A 92 -21.06 -7.31 12.41
CA MET A 92 -21.68 -6.02 12.71
C MET A 92 -23.20 -6.13 12.56
N LYS A 93 -23.93 -5.33 13.33
CA LYS A 93 -25.40 -5.39 13.40
C LYS A 93 -26.04 -5.27 12.01
N ASP A 94 -25.56 -4.32 11.20
CA ASP A 94 -26.13 -4.01 9.89
C ASP A 94 -25.22 -4.50 8.72
N GLY A 95 -24.21 -5.35 9.03
CA GLY A 95 -23.31 -5.92 8.01
C GLY A 95 -22.69 -4.87 7.10
N TYR A 96 -22.84 -5.01 5.81
CA TYR A 96 -22.34 -4.07 4.79
C TYR A 96 -23.04 -2.70 4.80
N ASP A 97 -24.23 -2.60 5.38
CA ASP A 97 -24.99 -1.36 5.53
C ASP A 97 -24.64 -0.62 6.84
N THR A 98 -23.71 -1.15 7.63
CA THR A 98 -23.20 -0.47 8.82
C THR A 98 -22.64 0.89 8.44
N LEU A 99 -23.12 1.93 9.11
CA LEU A 99 -22.65 3.31 8.92
C LEU A 99 -21.30 3.50 9.61
N VAL A 100 -20.39 4.08 8.88
CA VAL A 100 -19.05 4.47 9.33
C VAL A 100 -18.96 5.98 9.27
N GLY A 101 -18.59 6.62 10.37
CA GLY A 101 -18.34 8.07 10.42
C GLY A 101 -17.02 8.45 9.73
N GLU A 102 -16.74 9.73 9.68
CA GLU A 102 -15.43 10.22 9.25
C GLU A 102 -14.33 9.52 10.06
N ASP A 103 -13.24 9.16 9.39
CA ASP A 103 -12.10 8.43 9.96
C ASP A 103 -12.43 7.04 10.54
N GLY A 104 -13.57 6.47 10.18
CA GLY A 104 -13.90 5.07 10.48
C GLY A 104 -14.53 4.83 11.85
N GLY A 105 -14.79 5.86 12.66
CA GLY A 105 -15.57 5.76 13.89
C GLY A 105 -15.10 4.63 14.83
N SER A 106 -15.96 3.63 15.07
CA SER A 106 -15.71 2.50 15.99
C SER A 106 -14.81 1.38 15.43
N LEU A 107 -14.34 1.49 14.16
CA LEU A 107 -13.49 0.47 13.57
C LEU A 107 -12.06 0.54 14.12
N SER A 108 -11.46 -0.63 14.40
CA SER A 108 -10.04 -0.69 14.72
C SER A 108 -9.17 -0.32 13.50
N GLN A 109 -7.93 0.10 13.73
CA GLN A 109 -7.00 0.46 12.66
C GLN A 109 -6.82 -0.69 11.64
N GLY A 110 -6.73 -1.94 12.11
CA GLY A 110 -6.64 -3.10 11.24
C GLY A 110 -7.91 -3.32 10.41
N GLN A 111 -9.10 -3.11 10.98
CA GLN A 111 -10.36 -3.20 10.23
C GLN A 111 -10.45 -2.13 9.14
N LYS A 112 -10.05 -0.89 9.45
CA LYS A 112 -9.96 0.20 8.46
C LYS A 112 -9.02 -0.17 7.32
N GLN A 113 -7.85 -0.73 7.64
CA GLN A 113 -6.87 -1.15 6.65
C GLN A 113 -7.41 -2.27 5.75
N LEU A 114 -8.09 -3.28 6.30
CA LEU A 114 -8.75 -4.33 5.51
C LEU A 114 -9.83 -3.78 4.57
N LEU A 115 -10.58 -2.75 4.98
CA LEU A 115 -11.54 -2.07 4.09
C LEU A 115 -10.85 -1.30 2.95
N CYS A 116 -9.73 -0.63 3.25
CA CYS A 116 -8.92 0.04 2.22
C CYS A 116 -8.33 -0.97 1.22
N ILE A 117 -7.88 -2.14 1.69
CA ILE A 117 -7.42 -3.23 0.82
C ILE A 117 -8.57 -3.76 -0.04
N ALA A 118 -9.76 -3.98 0.53
CA ALA A 118 -10.94 -4.43 -0.22
C ALA A 118 -11.33 -3.42 -1.32
N ARG A 119 -11.24 -2.12 -1.05
CA ARG A 119 -11.43 -1.05 -2.04
C ARG A 119 -10.48 -1.18 -3.23
N VAL A 120 -9.20 -1.42 -2.97
CA VAL A 120 -8.18 -1.59 -4.02
C VAL A 120 -8.40 -2.90 -4.78
N MET A 121 -8.74 -3.99 -4.08
CA MET A 121 -9.06 -5.29 -4.70
C MET A 121 -10.27 -5.23 -5.62
N LEU A 122 -11.28 -4.42 -5.29
CA LEU A 122 -12.44 -4.22 -6.14
C LEU A 122 -12.10 -3.52 -7.46
N CYS A 123 -11.16 -2.58 -7.43
CA CYS A 123 -10.74 -1.81 -8.61
C CYS A 123 -9.70 -2.53 -9.47
N LEU A 124 -8.93 -3.46 -8.91
CA LEU A 124 -7.89 -4.27 -9.57
C LEU A 124 -6.89 -3.45 -10.42
N PRO A 125 -6.28 -2.39 -9.90
CA PRO A 125 -5.32 -1.60 -10.65
C PRO A 125 -4.05 -2.40 -10.97
N PRO A 126 -3.35 -2.14 -12.09
CA PRO A 126 -2.13 -2.87 -12.48
C PRO A 126 -0.92 -2.56 -11.60
N MET A 127 -0.90 -1.43 -10.92
CA MET A 127 0.20 -1.01 -10.05
C MET A 127 -0.30 -0.68 -8.64
N LEU A 128 0.53 -0.94 -7.65
CA LEU A 128 0.22 -0.72 -6.24
C LEU A 128 1.25 0.16 -5.57
N ILE A 129 0.80 1.01 -4.66
CA ILE A 129 1.62 1.76 -3.71
C ILE A 129 1.17 1.38 -2.31
N LEU A 130 2.08 0.81 -1.54
CA LEU A 130 1.80 0.27 -0.21
C LEU A 130 2.72 0.92 0.81
N ASP A 131 2.14 1.42 1.91
CA ASP A 131 2.89 1.89 3.07
C ASP A 131 2.58 0.97 4.26
N GLU A 132 3.59 0.21 4.69
CA GLU A 132 3.44 -0.88 5.67
C GLU A 132 3.47 -0.45 7.14
N ALA A 133 3.35 0.79 7.48
CA ALA A 133 3.38 1.20 8.87
C ALA A 133 2.14 0.68 9.64
N THR A 134 2.32 -0.38 10.42
CA THR A 134 1.25 -1.09 11.16
C THR A 134 1.47 -1.11 12.67
N SER A 135 2.03 -0.08 13.24
CA SER A 135 2.48 -0.02 14.64
C SER A 135 1.37 -0.17 15.71
N SER A 136 0.09 -0.26 15.32
CA SER A 136 -1.05 -0.20 16.26
C SER A 136 -2.10 -1.29 16.03
N ILE A 137 -1.73 -2.41 15.38
CA ILE A 137 -2.67 -3.49 15.04
C ILE A 137 -2.37 -4.73 15.90
N ASP A 138 -3.41 -5.39 16.41
CA ASP A 138 -3.24 -6.66 17.12
C ASP A 138 -2.69 -7.74 16.19
N THR A 139 -1.92 -8.67 16.74
CA THR A 139 -1.18 -9.71 15.99
C THR A 139 -2.09 -10.54 15.07
N ARG A 140 -3.31 -10.86 15.50
CA ARG A 140 -4.24 -11.68 14.69
C ARG A 140 -4.75 -10.94 13.47
N THR A 141 -5.09 -9.67 13.63
CA THR A 141 -5.52 -8.80 12.53
C THR A 141 -4.34 -8.48 11.62
N GLU A 142 -3.15 -8.31 12.17
CA GLU A 142 -1.92 -8.11 11.42
C GLU A 142 -1.64 -9.25 10.44
N ILE A 143 -1.76 -10.51 10.86
CA ILE A 143 -1.61 -11.68 9.98
C ILE A 143 -2.63 -11.63 8.83
N ARG A 144 -3.86 -11.18 9.06
CA ARG A 144 -4.87 -11.03 8.01
C ARG A 144 -4.52 -9.93 7.03
N VAL A 145 -4.07 -8.80 7.52
CA VAL A 145 -3.60 -7.68 6.70
C VAL A 145 -2.44 -8.12 5.80
N GLN A 146 -1.45 -8.86 6.34
CA GLN A 146 -0.33 -9.39 5.56
C GLN A 146 -0.79 -10.34 4.45
N LYS A 147 -1.69 -11.27 4.75
CA LYS A 147 -2.27 -12.18 3.75
C LYS A 147 -3.02 -11.42 2.67
N ALA A 148 -3.77 -10.38 3.04
CA ALA A 148 -4.49 -9.54 2.11
C ALA A 148 -3.54 -8.74 1.21
N PHE A 149 -2.44 -8.19 1.76
CA PHE A 149 -1.39 -7.56 0.97
C PHE A 149 -0.74 -8.52 -0.02
N ALA A 150 -0.32 -9.72 0.43
CA ALA A 150 0.28 -10.73 -0.42
C ALA A 150 -0.65 -11.07 -1.61
N ARG A 151 -1.93 -11.31 -1.33
CA ARG A 151 -2.94 -11.59 -2.35
C ARG A 151 -3.13 -10.43 -3.32
N MET A 152 -3.15 -9.20 -2.80
CA MET A 152 -3.31 -7.99 -3.62
C MET A 152 -2.13 -7.76 -4.56
N MET A 153 -0.90 -8.11 -4.13
CA MET A 153 0.32 -7.94 -4.92
C MET A 153 0.50 -8.97 -6.04
N GLU A 154 -0.17 -10.11 -5.99
CA GLU A 154 -0.03 -11.18 -6.99
C GLU A 154 -0.23 -10.66 -8.41
N GLY A 155 0.79 -10.85 -9.27
CA GLY A 155 0.78 -10.45 -10.68
C GLY A 155 0.81 -8.94 -10.95
N ARG A 156 1.16 -8.10 -9.96
CA ARG A 156 1.18 -6.63 -10.10
C ARG A 156 2.51 -6.03 -9.71
N THR A 157 2.83 -4.90 -10.34
CA THR A 157 3.97 -4.09 -9.91
C THR A 157 3.63 -3.34 -8.62
N SER A 158 4.36 -3.64 -7.55
CA SER A 158 4.10 -3.07 -6.23
C SER A 158 5.28 -2.23 -5.75
N PHE A 159 5.01 -0.96 -5.42
CA PHE A 159 5.95 -0.06 -4.75
C PHE A 159 5.64 -0.08 -3.25
N ILE A 160 6.56 -0.59 -2.46
CA ILE A 160 6.34 -0.76 -1.03
C ILE A 160 7.30 0.13 -0.25
N VAL A 161 6.78 1.01 0.60
CA VAL A 161 7.57 1.64 1.65
C VAL A 161 7.66 0.64 2.79
N ALA A 162 8.78 -0.08 2.81
CA ALA A 162 8.91 -1.23 3.69
C ALA A 162 9.38 -0.82 5.09
N HIS A 163 8.64 -1.26 6.09
CA HIS A 163 8.96 -1.16 7.51
C HIS A 163 9.15 -2.54 8.16
N ARG A 164 9.03 -3.62 7.38
CA ARG A 164 9.15 -5.01 7.86
C ARG A 164 10.24 -5.76 7.14
N LEU A 165 10.95 -6.55 7.93
CA LEU A 165 12.04 -7.38 7.42
C LEU A 165 11.59 -8.40 6.37
N SER A 166 10.44 -9.05 6.58
CA SER A 166 9.90 -10.04 5.63
C SER A 166 9.69 -9.43 4.24
N THR A 167 9.02 -8.30 4.17
CA THR A 167 8.77 -7.57 2.92
C THR A 167 10.05 -7.15 2.20
N ILE A 168 11.06 -6.73 2.97
CA ILE A 168 12.35 -6.34 2.40
C ILE A 168 13.06 -7.56 1.80
N LYS A 169 13.05 -8.71 2.50
CA LYS A 169 13.69 -9.94 2.01
C LYS A 169 13.05 -10.52 0.76
N GLU A 170 11.73 -10.41 0.66
CA GLU A 170 10.94 -10.97 -0.44
C GLU A 170 10.86 -10.04 -1.67
N ALA A 171 11.36 -8.82 -1.57
CA ALA A 171 11.31 -7.86 -2.66
C ALA A 171 12.23 -8.25 -3.83
N ASP A 172 11.72 -8.15 -5.06
CA ASP A 172 12.52 -8.39 -6.28
C ASP A 172 13.64 -7.36 -6.44
N VAL A 173 13.37 -6.11 -6.04
CA VAL A 173 14.32 -5.00 -6.09
C VAL A 173 14.14 -4.12 -4.86
N ILE A 174 15.20 -3.87 -4.14
CA ILE A 174 15.27 -2.91 -3.06
C ILE A 174 15.92 -1.63 -3.56
N LEU A 175 15.25 -0.51 -3.38
CA LEU A 175 15.79 0.82 -3.60
C LEU A 175 16.14 1.43 -2.24
N VAL A 176 17.42 1.68 -2.01
CA VAL A 176 17.93 2.24 -0.76
C VAL A 176 18.10 3.73 -0.92
N MET A 177 17.39 4.50 -0.12
CA MET A 177 17.38 5.96 -0.20
C MET A 177 18.13 6.61 0.94
N ARG A 178 18.90 7.66 0.61
CA ARG A 178 19.57 8.54 1.54
C ARG A 178 19.60 9.96 0.98
N ASP A 179 19.18 10.93 1.77
CA ASP A 179 19.26 12.36 1.45
C ASP A 179 18.66 12.71 0.06
N GLY A 180 17.51 12.13 -0.29
CA GLY A 180 16.82 12.33 -1.56
C GLY A 180 17.37 11.52 -2.75
N HIS A 181 18.41 10.71 -2.55
CA HIS A 181 19.06 9.93 -3.61
C HIS A 181 18.88 8.43 -3.41
N ILE A 182 18.78 7.68 -4.52
CA ILE A 182 18.92 6.22 -4.50
C ILE A 182 20.43 5.93 -4.47
N VAL A 183 20.93 5.48 -3.30
CA VAL A 183 22.36 5.22 -3.10
C VAL A 183 22.76 3.77 -3.38
N GLU A 184 21.81 2.84 -3.23
CA GLU A 184 22.01 1.43 -3.55
C GLU A 184 20.75 0.83 -4.16
N LYS A 185 20.94 -0.18 -5.03
CA LYS A 185 19.86 -0.94 -5.66
C LYS A 185 20.31 -2.41 -5.81
N GLY A 186 19.42 -3.35 -5.50
CA GLY A 186 19.68 -4.78 -5.64
C GLY A 186 18.71 -5.62 -4.85
N ARG A 187 18.96 -6.92 -4.74
CA ARG A 187 18.25 -7.85 -3.87
C ARG A 187 18.83 -7.85 -2.46
N HIS A 188 18.09 -8.39 -1.51
CA HIS A 188 18.49 -8.45 -0.11
C HIS A 188 19.90 -9.00 0.10
N GLU A 189 20.18 -10.21 -0.40
CA GLU A 189 21.47 -10.88 -0.24
C GLU A 189 22.63 -10.11 -0.91
N GLU A 190 22.38 -9.56 -2.11
CA GLU A 190 23.36 -8.76 -2.85
C GLU A 190 23.75 -7.49 -2.08
N LEU A 191 22.76 -6.82 -1.49
CA LEU A 191 23.00 -5.58 -0.74
C LEU A 191 23.67 -5.83 0.61
N LEU A 192 23.34 -6.94 1.27
CA LEU A 192 24.06 -7.36 2.49
C LEU A 192 25.53 -7.68 2.20
N ALA A 193 25.80 -8.44 1.11
CA ALA A 193 27.15 -8.81 0.72
C ALA A 193 28.04 -7.59 0.40
N LYS A 194 27.44 -6.49 -0.10
CA LYS A 194 28.17 -5.22 -0.33
C LYS A 194 28.62 -4.52 0.96
N ASN A 195 28.05 -4.88 2.10
CA ASN A 195 28.32 -4.29 3.40
C ASN A 195 28.25 -2.73 3.41
N GLY A 196 27.34 -2.20 2.58
CA GLY A 196 27.12 -0.78 2.37
C GLY A 196 26.08 -0.16 3.31
N PHE A 197 25.44 0.91 2.86
CA PHE A 197 24.44 1.63 3.66
C PHE A 197 23.20 0.77 3.97
N TYR A 198 22.79 -0.09 3.03
CA TYR A 198 21.71 -1.07 3.29
C TYR A 198 22.03 -1.99 4.47
N ALA A 199 23.25 -2.54 4.51
CA ALA A 199 23.68 -3.42 5.61
C ALA A 199 23.70 -2.68 6.96
N GLN A 200 24.07 -1.40 6.97
CA GLN A 200 24.00 -0.57 8.17
C GLN A 200 22.56 -0.39 8.67
N ILE A 201 21.61 -0.06 7.76
CA ILE A 201 20.18 0.06 8.10
C ILE A 201 19.66 -1.29 8.62
N TYR A 202 19.96 -2.37 7.92
CA TYR A 202 19.55 -3.72 8.29
C TYR A 202 20.01 -4.09 9.70
N ASN A 203 21.29 -3.91 9.99
CA ASN A 203 21.87 -4.24 11.28
C ASN A 203 21.32 -3.36 12.41
N SER A 204 20.99 -2.10 12.12
CA SER A 204 20.46 -1.18 13.14
C SER A 204 18.97 -1.40 13.45
N GLN A 205 18.19 -1.90 12.51
CA GLN A 205 16.73 -2.00 12.64
C GLN A 205 16.22 -3.43 12.79
N PHE A 206 16.93 -4.43 12.27
CA PHE A 206 16.42 -5.78 12.10
C PHE A 206 17.37 -6.90 12.56
N ALA A 207 18.65 -6.63 12.84
CA ALA A 207 19.53 -7.67 13.38
C ALA A 207 19.11 -8.02 14.81
N PRO A 208 19.01 -9.30 15.16
CA PRO A 208 18.83 -9.70 16.54
C PRO A 208 20.05 -9.22 17.35
N GLY A 209 19.80 -8.51 18.45
CA GLY A 209 20.81 -8.10 19.40
C GLY A 209 21.44 -9.30 20.13
#